data_3d43f43ebdc610e0ade65e69aa4e7f42
#
_entry.id   3d43f43ebdc610e0ade65e69aa4e7f42
#
_cell.length_a   1.000
_cell.length_b   1.000
_cell.length_c   1.000
_cell.angle_alpha   90.00
_cell.angle_beta   90.00
_cell.angle_gamma   90.00
#
_symmetry.space_group_name_H-M   'P 1'
#
loop_
_entity.id
_entity.type
_entity.pdbx_description
1 polymer ?
#
loop_
_entity_poly.entity_id
_entity_poly.type
_entity_poly.pdbx_seq_one_letter_code
_entity_poly.pdbx_strand_id
1 'polypeptide(L)'
;MIDSTDFTIPGTGAFKNKLGITDPAALSRAATDSTVIRLAELRATPVRGGFDSAHLQAIHHHIYQDLYDWAGELRSIDSGNVPASQVEKSLNSVLDRLSRENHLKGLSAEEWAGSASAYLYDLGTIQPFLAGNEVALQEFAAELARKNNLGLHWDATHDIASGSMALLCQAEQSANLRRLIMLAMDTDPIVQPSNSGHRIERDMDSVLTIVNLFL
;
A
#
# COMPACT_ATOMS: atom_id res chain seq x y z
N MET A 1 -28.68 6.24 5.55
CA MET A 1 -27.96 5.25 4.73
C MET A 1 -26.92 6.07 3.98
N ILE A 2 -25.65 5.82 4.20
CA ILE A 2 -24.56 6.54 3.50
C ILE A 2 -24.50 5.96 2.09
N ASP A 3 -24.56 6.81 1.06
CA ASP A 3 -24.55 6.43 -0.36
C ASP A 3 -23.20 6.80 -0.99
N SER A 4 -22.85 6.17 -2.10
CA SER A 4 -21.65 6.50 -2.89
C SER A 4 -21.64 7.97 -3.35
N THR A 5 -22.78 8.60 -3.50
CA THR A 5 -22.96 10.03 -3.80
C THR A 5 -22.47 10.95 -2.68
N ASP A 6 -22.37 10.45 -1.44
CA ASP A 6 -21.82 11.24 -0.32
C ASP A 6 -20.32 11.51 -0.50
N PHE A 7 -19.61 10.63 -1.23
CA PHE A 7 -18.16 10.70 -1.45
C PHE A 7 -17.77 11.26 -2.83
N THR A 8 -18.71 11.42 -3.76
CA THR A 8 -18.42 11.90 -5.11
C THR A 8 -18.98 13.30 -5.34
N ILE A 9 -18.37 14.04 -6.27
CA ILE A 9 -18.88 15.32 -6.74
C ILE A 9 -19.99 15.04 -7.75
N PRO A 10 -21.24 15.53 -7.52
CA PRO A 10 -22.37 15.21 -8.39
C PRO A 10 -22.10 15.51 -9.86
N GLY A 11 -22.39 14.54 -10.72
CA GLY A 11 -22.28 14.69 -12.18
C GLY A 11 -20.87 14.61 -12.76
N THR A 12 -19.84 14.38 -11.95
CA THR A 12 -18.43 14.37 -12.42
C THR A 12 -17.76 13.00 -12.35
N GLY A 13 -18.20 12.12 -11.45
CA GLY A 13 -17.52 10.86 -11.13
C GLY A 13 -16.22 11.01 -10.32
N ALA A 14 -15.77 12.23 -10.05
CA ALA A 14 -14.62 12.49 -9.19
C ALA A 14 -14.99 12.38 -7.71
N PHE A 15 -14.10 11.85 -6.88
CA PHE A 15 -14.24 11.93 -5.43
C PHE A 15 -14.18 13.38 -4.95
N LYS A 16 -14.95 13.71 -3.90
CA LYS A 16 -14.79 14.96 -3.14
C LYS A 16 -13.35 15.01 -2.61
N ASN A 17 -12.65 16.08 -2.92
CA ASN A 17 -11.23 16.21 -2.62
C ASN A 17 -10.89 17.62 -2.14
N LYS A 18 -9.83 17.75 -1.38
CA LYS A 18 -9.35 19.02 -0.79
C LYS A 18 -8.83 20.01 -1.82
N LEU A 19 -8.49 19.53 -3.03
CA LEU A 19 -7.95 20.34 -4.11
C LEU A 19 -9.04 21.01 -4.96
N GLY A 20 -10.31 20.66 -4.76
CA GLY A 20 -11.43 21.18 -5.54
C GLY A 20 -11.44 20.72 -7.01
N ILE A 21 -10.72 19.66 -7.34
CA ILE A 21 -10.62 19.11 -8.70
C ILE A 21 -11.90 18.33 -9.02
N THR A 22 -12.56 18.69 -10.12
CA THR A 22 -13.81 18.06 -10.56
C THR A 22 -13.64 17.11 -11.74
N ASP A 23 -12.54 17.20 -12.48
CA ASP A 23 -12.19 16.26 -13.55
C ASP A 23 -11.52 15.02 -12.98
N PRO A 24 -12.08 13.79 -13.17
CA PRO A 24 -11.51 12.56 -12.64
C PRO A 24 -10.08 12.29 -13.11
N ALA A 25 -9.75 12.60 -14.38
CA ALA A 25 -8.41 12.37 -14.90
C ALA A 25 -7.38 13.32 -14.29
N ALA A 26 -7.75 14.59 -14.08
CA ALA A 26 -6.90 15.55 -13.39
C ALA A 26 -6.71 15.15 -11.90
N LEU A 27 -7.77 14.68 -11.25
CA LEU A 27 -7.68 14.19 -9.87
C LEU A 27 -6.77 12.97 -9.75
N SER A 28 -6.86 12.03 -10.70
CA SER A 28 -5.99 10.84 -10.74
C SER A 28 -4.51 11.23 -10.87
N ARG A 29 -4.18 12.20 -11.74
CA ARG A 29 -2.80 12.71 -11.87
C ARG A 29 -2.32 13.37 -10.57
N ALA A 30 -3.11 14.27 -10.00
CA ALA A 30 -2.77 14.93 -8.74
C ALA A 30 -2.61 13.92 -7.59
N ALA A 31 -3.41 12.85 -7.57
CA ALA A 31 -3.28 11.77 -6.59
C ALA A 31 -1.97 11.01 -6.78
N THR A 32 -1.57 10.72 -8.02
CA THR A 32 -0.30 10.05 -8.31
C THR A 32 0.88 10.90 -7.82
N ASP A 33 0.91 12.19 -8.18
CA ASP A 33 1.99 13.10 -7.79
C ASP A 33 2.11 13.23 -6.25
N SER A 34 0.98 13.44 -5.56
CA SER A 34 0.95 13.52 -4.09
C SER A 34 1.41 12.21 -3.44
N THR A 35 0.98 11.07 -3.97
CA THR A 35 1.33 9.75 -3.45
C THR A 35 2.83 9.50 -3.50
N VAL A 36 3.51 9.86 -4.59
CA VAL A 36 4.97 9.71 -4.71
C VAL A 36 5.70 10.45 -3.59
N ILE A 37 5.32 11.69 -3.32
CA ILE A 37 5.92 12.50 -2.25
C ILE A 37 5.68 11.86 -0.88
N ARG A 38 4.44 11.46 -0.59
CA ARG A 38 4.06 10.88 0.70
C ARG A 38 4.69 9.51 0.95
N LEU A 39 4.87 8.69 -0.08
CA LEU A 39 5.61 7.44 0.02
C LEU A 39 7.10 7.67 0.30
N ALA A 40 7.72 8.67 -0.32
CA ALA A 40 9.10 9.03 -0.01
C ALA A 40 9.27 9.45 1.46
N GLU A 41 8.33 10.22 2.01
CA GLU A 41 8.30 10.59 3.44
C GLU A 41 8.14 9.35 4.35
N LEU A 42 7.22 8.44 4.03
CA LEU A 42 7.03 7.19 4.78
C LEU A 42 8.28 6.31 4.78
N ARG A 43 8.97 6.23 3.63
CA ARG A 43 10.24 5.48 3.54
C ARG A 43 11.34 6.09 4.38
N ALA A 44 11.38 7.43 4.48
CA ALA A 44 12.34 8.15 5.32
C ALA A 44 11.96 8.10 6.82
N THR A 45 10.67 8.19 7.11
CA THR A 45 10.15 8.23 8.48
C THR A 45 8.86 7.43 8.56
N PRO A 46 8.93 6.09 8.73
CA PRO A 46 7.76 5.23 8.79
C PRO A 46 6.82 5.61 9.94
N VAL A 47 5.52 5.49 9.72
CA VAL A 47 4.55 5.66 10.79
C VAL A 47 4.71 4.53 11.83
N ARG A 48 4.56 4.88 13.10
CA ARG A 48 4.68 3.89 14.17
C ARG A 48 3.40 3.07 14.27
N GLY A 49 3.53 1.74 14.31
CA GLY A 49 2.39 0.86 14.46
C GLY A 49 2.76 -0.58 14.77
N GLY A 50 1.73 -1.38 15.10
CA GLY A 50 1.84 -2.79 15.50
C GLY A 50 1.54 -3.78 14.38
N PHE A 51 1.39 -3.35 13.13
CA PHE A 51 0.85 -4.14 12.03
C PHE A 51 -0.58 -4.62 12.30
N ASP A 52 -1.35 -3.77 12.96
CA ASP A 52 -2.78 -3.87 13.21
C ASP A 52 -3.59 -2.96 12.28
N SER A 53 -4.91 -2.94 12.46
CA SER A 53 -5.81 -2.09 11.69
C SER A 53 -5.47 -0.60 11.81
N ALA A 54 -5.11 -0.15 13.00
CA ALA A 54 -4.75 1.25 13.24
C ALA A 54 -3.47 1.63 12.47
N HIS A 55 -2.50 0.72 12.37
CA HIS A 55 -1.28 0.95 11.60
C HIS A 55 -1.57 1.07 10.10
N LEU A 56 -2.37 0.17 9.53
CA LEU A 56 -2.76 0.25 8.13
C LEU A 56 -3.55 1.53 7.83
N GLN A 57 -4.46 1.94 8.72
CA GLN A 57 -5.19 3.20 8.62
C GLN A 57 -4.24 4.41 8.67
N ALA A 58 -3.22 4.39 9.54
CA ALA A 58 -2.23 5.45 9.64
C ALA A 58 -1.37 5.59 8.37
N ILE A 59 -0.96 4.47 7.77
CA ILE A 59 -0.29 4.45 6.46
C ILE A 59 -1.17 5.07 5.39
N HIS A 60 -2.42 4.62 5.26
CA HIS A 60 -3.37 5.16 4.29
C HIS A 60 -3.64 6.65 4.51
N HIS A 61 -3.80 7.08 5.76
CA HIS A 61 -3.95 8.50 6.11
C HIS A 61 -2.76 9.31 5.65
N HIS A 62 -1.55 8.88 5.96
CA HIS A 62 -0.32 9.60 5.58
C HIS A 62 -0.22 9.77 4.06
N ILE A 63 -0.57 8.75 3.29
CA ILE A 63 -0.49 8.80 1.82
C ILE A 63 -1.53 9.77 1.23
N TYR A 64 -2.76 9.80 1.76
CA TYR A 64 -3.89 10.48 1.13
C TYR A 64 -4.42 11.72 1.87
N GLN A 65 -3.80 12.13 2.97
CA GLN A 65 -4.26 13.21 3.83
C GLN A 65 -4.39 14.58 3.13
N ASP A 66 -3.63 14.84 2.09
CA ASP A 66 -3.70 16.10 1.33
C ASP A 66 -4.84 16.11 0.30
N LEU A 67 -5.35 14.94 -0.02
CA LEU A 67 -6.34 14.75 -1.07
C LEU A 67 -7.75 14.60 -0.54
N TYR A 68 -7.90 13.79 0.53
CA TYR A 68 -9.22 13.35 0.97
C TYR A 68 -9.42 13.54 2.46
N ASP A 69 -10.62 13.99 2.87
CA ASP A 69 -11.02 14.10 4.27
C ASP A 69 -11.19 12.73 4.93
N TRP A 70 -11.56 11.72 4.15
CA TRP A 70 -11.72 10.33 4.59
C TRP A 70 -10.41 9.51 4.58
N ALA A 71 -9.26 10.15 4.35
CA ALA A 71 -7.97 9.47 4.39
C ALA A 71 -7.76 8.74 5.73
N GLY A 72 -7.49 7.44 5.69
CA GLY A 72 -7.34 6.59 6.87
C GLY A 72 -8.63 6.01 7.43
N GLU A 73 -9.79 6.44 6.97
CA GLU A 73 -11.08 5.90 7.41
C GLU A 73 -11.44 4.60 6.67
N LEU A 74 -11.94 3.62 7.40
CA LEU A 74 -12.50 2.42 6.78
C LEU A 74 -13.77 2.79 6.01
N ARG A 75 -13.96 2.19 4.84
CA ARG A 75 -15.13 2.49 4.01
C ARG A 75 -16.44 2.14 4.72
N SER A 76 -17.40 3.00 4.56
CA SER A 76 -18.75 2.88 5.10
C SER A 76 -19.80 2.52 4.04
N ILE A 77 -19.39 2.36 2.78
CA ILE A 77 -20.23 1.93 1.67
C ILE A 77 -19.82 0.57 1.13
N ASP A 78 -20.76 -0.14 0.56
CA ASP A 78 -20.50 -1.42 -0.08
C ASP A 78 -19.78 -1.20 -1.42
N SER A 79 -18.49 -1.55 -1.41
CA SER A 79 -17.64 -1.63 -2.60
C SER A 79 -16.69 -2.82 -2.42
N GLY A 80 -16.58 -3.67 -3.43
CA GLY A 80 -15.78 -4.88 -3.33
C GLY A 80 -16.53 -6.09 -2.75
N ASN A 81 -15.78 -7.09 -2.29
CA ASN A 81 -16.32 -8.42 -1.98
C ASN A 81 -16.85 -8.56 -0.54
N VAL A 82 -16.51 -7.63 0.35
CA VAL A 82 -16.90 -7.65 1.76
C VAL A 82 -17.88 -6.51 2.04
N PRO A 83 -19.05 -6.76 2.65
CA PRO A 83 -19.96 -5.69 3.06
C PRO A 83 -19.28 -4.68 3.99
N ALA A 84 -19.61 -3.39 3.87
CA ALA A 84 -19.04 -2.31 4.69
C ALA A 84 -19.13 -2.62 6.20
N SER A 85 -20.26 -3.16 6.65
CA SER A 85 -20.49 -3.55 8.04
C SER A 85 -19.58 -4.65 8.58
N GLN A 86 -18.86 -5.35 7.70
CA GLN A 86 -17.95 -6.46 8.05
C GLN A 86 -16.48 -6.12 7.82
N VAL A 87 -16.18 -4.98 7.21
CA VAL A 87 -14.79 -4.58 6.84
C VAL A 87 -13.89 -4.60 8.06
N GLU A 88 -14.24 -3.89 9.12
CA GLU A 88 -13.43 -3.80 10.33
C GLU A 88 -13.19 -5.17 10.98
N LYS A 89 -14.23 -5.99 11.10
CA LYS A 89 -14.13 -7.34 11.67
C LYS A 89 -13.23 -8.24 10.81
N SER A 90 -13.39 -8.20 9.49
CA SER A 90 -12.60 -9.00 8.57
C SER A 90 -11.14 -8.58 8.59
N LEU A 91 -10.88 -7.27 8.56
CA LEU A 91 -9.55 -6.68 8.65
C LEU A 91 -8.83 -7.10 9.93
N ASN A 92 -9.49 -6.93 11.09
CA ASN A 92 -8.94 -7.32 12.37
C ASN A 92 -8.66 -8.83 12.43
N SER A 93 -9.53 -9.67 11.86
CA SER A 93 -9.31 -11.13 11.83
C SER A 93 -8.04 -11.52 11.08
N VAL A 94 -7.73 -10.86 9.95
CA VAL A 94 -6.52 -11.12 9.16
C VAL A 94 -5.28 -10.62 9.91
N LEU A 95 -5.33 -9.40 10.46
CA LEU A 95 -4.17 -8.78 11.12
C LEU A 95 -3.88 -9.42 12.50
N ASP A 96 -4.89 -9.89 13.23
CA ASP A 96 -4.71 -10.70 14.44
C ASP A 96 -4.02 -12.04 14.13
N ARG A 97 -4.32 -12.66 12.99
CA ARG A 97 -3.60 -13.86 12.52
C ARG A 97 -2.13 -13.53 12.25
N LEU A 98 -1.84 -12.43 11.54
CA LEU A 98 -0.48 -11.96 11.28
C LEU A 98 0.29 -11.72 12.59
N SER A 99 -0.36 -11.12 13.59
CA SER A 99 0.23 -10.90 14.92
C SER A 99 0.55 -12.21 15.63
N ARG A 100 -0.37 -13.19 15.60
CA ARG A 100 -0.14 -14.53 16.18
C ARG A 100 0.98 -15.29 15.50
N GLU A 101 1.21 -15.06 14.22
CA GLU A 101 2.35 -15.59 13.46
C GLU A 101 3.63 -14.75 13.63
N ASN A 102 3.69 -13.94 14.72
CA ASN A 102 4.83 -13.10 15.05
C ASN A 102 5.30 -12.21 13.89
N HIS A 103 4.35 -11.71 13.08
CA HIS A 103 4.61 -10.84 11.93
C HIS A 103 5.62 -11.46 10.94
N LEU A 104 5.53 -12.77 10.72
CA LEU A 104 6.36 -13.57 9.80
C LEU A 104 7.84 -13.55 10.15
N LYS A 105 8.20 -13.32 11.43
CA LYS A 105 9.59 -13.22 11.86
C LYS A 105 10.28 -14.58 11.80
N GLY A 106 11.50 -14.59 11.25
CA GLY A 106 12.37 -15.76 11.22
C GLY A 106 12.15 -16.69 10.03
N LEU A 107 11.27 -16.32 9.11
CA LEU A 107 11.10 -17.03 7.84
C LEU A 107 12.25 -16.70 6.88
N SER A 108 12.60 -17.65 6.02
CA SER A 108 13.43 -17.38 4.85
C SER A 108 12.71 -16.41 3.89
N ALA A 109 13.44 -15.77 2.99
CA ALA A 109 12.87 -14.84 2.01
C ALA A 109 11.74 -15.48 1.18
N GLU A 110 11.92 -16.73 0.78
CA GLU A 110 10.91 -17.47 -0.01
C GLU A 110 9.66 -17.82 0.81
N GLU A 111 9.82 -18.27 2.05
CA GLU A 111 8.71 -18.57 2.96
C GLU A 111 7.95 -17.28 3.32
N TRP A 112 8.70 -16.19 3.56
CA TRP A 112 8.14 -14.89 3.83
C TRP A 112 7.29 -14.40 2.65
N ALA A 113 7.82 -14.45 1.42
CA ALA A 113 7.09 -14.05 0.22
C ALA A 113 5.80 -14.87 0.02
N GLY A 114 5.86 -16.18 0.29
CA GLY A 114 4.68 -17.04 0.25
C GLY A 114 3.62 -16.64 1.28
N SER A 115 4.02 -16.41 2.52
CA SER A 115 3.12 -16.01 3.60
C SER A 115 2.60 -14.58 3.39
N ALA A 116 3.45 -13.62 3.04
CA ALA A 116 3.08 -12.24 2.78
C ALA A 116 2.07 -12.13 1.62
N SER A 117 2.25 -12.94 0.55
CA SER A 117 1.31 -12.96 -0.57
C SER A 117 -0.10 -13.40 -0.15
N ALA A 118 -0.21 -14.37 0.75
CA ALA A 118 -1.50 -14.80 1.28
C ALA A 118 -2.19 -13.70 2.10
N TYR A 119 -1.42 -12.98 2.95
CA TYR A 119 -1.94 -11.84 3.71
C TYR A 119 -2.37 -10.68 2.81
N LEU A 120 -1.56 -10.32 1.81
CA LEU A 120 -1.91 -9.27 0.86
C LEU A 120 -3.13 -9.62 0.01
N TYR A 121 -3.28 -10.90 -0.36
CA TYR A 121 -4.48 -11.40 -1.03
C TYR A 121 -5.73 -11.21 -0.16
N ASP A 122 -5.69 -11.66 1.10
CA ASP A 122 -6.81 -11.53 2.03
C ASP A 122 -7.18 -10.05 2.26
N LEU A 123 -6.18 -9.18 2.52
CA LEU A 123 -6.37 -7.75 2.72
C LEU A 123 -6.88 -7.05 1.45
N GLY A 124 -6.35 -7.41 0.29
CA GLY A 124 -6.80 -6.91 -1.01
C GLY A 124 -8.24 -7.31 -1.35
N THR A 125 -8.68 -8.50 -0.91
CA THR A 125 -10.07 -8.97 -1.05
C THR A 125 -11.03 -8.17 -0.17
N ILE A 126 -10.59 -7.75 1.02
CA ILE A 126 -11.39 -6.93 1.94
C ILE A 126 -11.59 -5.52 1.39
N GLN A 127 -10.58 -4.94 0.74
CA GLN A 127 -10.59 -3.54 0.27
C GLN A 127 -11.07 -2.59 1.39
N PRO A 128 -10.27 -2.38 2.44
CA PRO A 128 -10.72 -1.70 3.64
C PRO A 128 -11.05 -0.21 3.43
N PHE A 129 -10.48 0.44 2.42
CA PHE A 129 -10.66 1.85 2.14
C PHE A 129 -11.53 2.11 0.91
N LEU A 130 -12.05 3.31 0.82
CA LEU A 130 -12.89 3.74 -0.32
C LEU A 130 -12.11 3.75 -1.65
N ALA A 131 -10.83 4.14 -1.61
CA ALA A 131 -9.87 4.10 -2.71
C ALA A 131 -8.44 3.96 -2.13
N GLY A 132 -7.43 3.77 -3.00
CA GLY A 132 -6.02 3.76 -2.56
C GLY A 132 -5.57 2.50 -1.81
N ASN A 133 -6.38 1.44 -1.82
CA ASN A 133 -6.08 0.19 -1.14
C ASN A 133 -4.75 -0.42 -1.58
N GLU A 134 -4.48 -0.42 -2.88
CA GLU A 134 -3.28 -1.04 -3.45
C GLU A 134 -2.00 -0.43 -2.90
N VAL A 135 -1.88 0.90 -2.97
CA VAL A 135 -0.67 1.62 -2.52
C VAL A 135 -0.48 1.46 -1.02
N ALA A 136 -1.55 1.57 -0.24
CA ALA A 136 -1.47 1.39 1.22
C ALA A 136 -1.04 -0.03 1.62
N LEU A 137 -1.54 -1.06 0.93
CA LEU A 137 -1.17 -2.45 1.17
C LEU A 137 0.26 -2.76 0.72
N GLN A 138 0.72 -2.17 -0.39
CA GLN A 138 2.10 -2.28 -0.84
C GLN A 138 3.07 -1.68 0.19
N GLU A 139 2.79 -0.47 0.70
CA GLU A 139 3.64 0.14 1.72
C GLU A 139 3.58 -0.62 3.04
N PHE A 140 2.41 -1.09 3.48
CA PHE A 140 2.28 -1.95 4.65
C PHE A 140 3.14 -3.23 4.54
N ALA A 141 3.15 -3.87 3.36
CA ALA A 141 4.00 -5.03 3.11
C ALA A 141 5.49 -4.67 3.09
N ALA A 142 5.86 -3.52 2.53
CA ALA A 142 7.24 -3.05 2.53
C ALA A 142 7.73 -2.76 3.96
N GLU A 143 6.89 -2.18 4.82
CA GLU A 143 7.21 -1.99 6.24
C GLU A 143 7.33 -3.32 6.99
N LEU A 144 6.46 -4.28 6.69
CA LEU A 144 6.53 -5.62 7.26
C LEU A 144 7.81 -6.36 6.83
N ALA A 145 8.23 -6.21 5.57
CA ALA A 145 9.49 -6.74 5.07
C ALA A 145 10.68 -6.12 5.82
N ARG A 146 10.73 -4.79 5.93
CA ARG A 146 11.76 -4.07 6.69
C ARG A 146 11.86 -4.55 8.14
N LYS A 147 10.74 -4.80 8.82
CA LYS A 147 10.72 -5.40 10.17
C LYS A 147 11.40 -6.76 10.22
N ASN A 148 11.37 -7.49 9.13
CA ASN A 148 12.00 -8.82 8.99
C ASN A 148 13.39 -8.77 8.38
N ASN A 149 14.01 -7.59 8.25
CA ASN A 149 15.31 -7.35 7.61
C ASN A 149 15.33 -7.78 6.14
N LEU A 150 14.21 -7.66 5.45
CA LEU A 150 14.06 -7.94 4.03
C LEU A 150 13.82 -6.61 3.28
N GLY A 151 14.45 -6.46 2.11
CA GLY A 151 14.15 -5.39 1.17
C GLY A 151 12.94 -5.77 0.32
N LEU A 152 11.98 -4.86 0.14
CA LEU A 152 10.86 -5.04 -0.77
C LEU A 152 10.66 -3.74 -1.54
N HIS A 153 10.94 -3.77 -2.85
CA HIS A 153 10.93 -2.61 -3.75
C HIS A 153 9.92 -2.84 -4.88
N TRP A 154 8.75 -2.25 -4.73
CA TRP A 154 7.66 -2.39 -5.71
C TRP A 154 7.97 -1.74 -7.06
N ASP A 155 8.89 -0.77 -7.10
CA ASP A 155 9.31 -0.10 -8.33
C ASP A 155 9.91 -1.07 -9.36
N ALA A 156 10.56 -2.15 -8.89
CA ALA A 156 11.11 -3.22 -9.75
C ALA A 156 10.02 -4.03 -10.48
N THR A 157 8.77 -3.92 -10.06
CA THR A 157 7.62 -4.66 -10.63
C THR A 157 6.70 -3.78 -11.48
N HIS A 158 7.04 -2.50 -11.69
CA HIS A 158 6.17 -1.52 -12.34
C HIS A 158 5.73 -1.95 -13.76
N ASP A 159 6.61 -2.58 -14.54
CA ASP A 159 6.27 -3.10 -15.88
C ASP A 159 5.34 -4.33 -15.85
N ILE A 160 5.25 -5.01 -14.68
CA ILE A 160 4.43 -6.21 -14.50
C ILE A 160 3.12 -5.84 -13.80
N ALA A 161 3.12 -4.80 -12.98
CA ALA A 161 2.03 -4.38 -12.11
C ALA A 161 1.10 -3.31 -12.72
N SER A 162 1.22 -3.00 -14.01
CA SER A 162 0.19 -2.19 -14.72
C SER A 162 -1.17 -2.91 -14.81
N GLY A 163 -1.25 -4.17 -14.34
CA GLY A 163 -2.48 -4.84 -13.97
C GLY A 163 -2.68 -4.71 -12.46
N SER A 164 -3.61 -3.86 -12.04
CA SER A 164 -3.88 -3.52 -10.65
C SER A 164 -3.83 -4.73 -9.70
N MET A 165 -3.44 -4.50 -8.44
CA MET A 165 -3.55 -5.49 -7.34
C MET A 165 -4.95 -6.12 -7.30
N ALA A 166 -5.99 -5.39 -7.76
CA ALA A 166 -7.34 -5.91 -7.94
C ALA A 166 -7.42 -7.05 -8.95
N LEU A 167 -6.59 -7.05 -10.00
CA LEU A 167 -6.46 -8.18 -10.93
C LEU A 167 -5.64 -9.33 -10.31
N LEU A 168 -4.72 -9.04 -9.39
CA LEU A 168 -3.95 -10.05 -8.67
C LEU A 168 -4.80 -10.75 -7.58
N CYS A 169 -5.93 -10.20 -7.20
CA CYS A 169 -6.87 -10.79 -6.23
C CYS A 169 -7.92 -11.75 -6.85
N GLN A 170 -7.76 -12.23 -8.07
CA GLN A 170 -8.60 -13.28 -8.66
C GLN A 170 -7.97 -14.67 -8.47
N ALA A 171 -8.78 -15.72 -8.33
CA ALA A 171 -8.46 -17.02 -7.73
C ALA A 171 -7.23 -17.83 -8.21
N GLU A 172 -6.57 -17.48 -9.29
CA GLU A 172 -5.33 -18.15 -9.73
C GLU A 172 -4.05 -17.39 -9.33
N GLN A 173 -4.16 -16.36 -8.47
CA GLN A 173 -3.21 -15.25 -8.43
C GLN A 173 -2.34 -15.17 -7.19
N SER A 174 -2.56 -15.98 -6.16
CA SER A 174 -1.64 -16.04 -5.01
C SER A 174 -0.23 -16.49 -5.45
N ALA A 175 -0.13 -17.38 -6.43
CA ALA A 175 1.13 -17.80 -7.00
C ALA A 175 1.81 -16.66 -7.80
N ASN A 176 1.03 -15.86 -8.52
CA ASN A 176 1.53 -14.70 -9.25
C ASN A 176 1.96 -13.59 -8.30
N LEU A 177 1.19 -13.32 -7.25
CA LEU A 177 1.53 -12.35 -6.22
C LEU A 177 2.80 -12.77 -5.47
N ARG A 178 2.95 -14.05 -5.13
CA ARG A 178 4.20 -14.58 -4.56
C ARG A 178 5.39 -14.33 -5.50
N ARG A 179 5.22 -14.57 -6.80
CA ARG A 179 6.27 -14.33 -7.79
C ARG A 179 6.64 -12.85 -7.89
N LEU A 180 5.65 -11.95 -7.86
CA LEU A 180 5.87 -10.51 -7.85
C LEU A 180 6.63 -10.05 -6.60
N ILE A 181 6.23 -10.53 -5.42
CA ILE A 181 6.93 -10.25 -4.18
C ILE A 181 8.37 -10.74 -4.25
N MET A 182 8.61 -11.95 -4.76
CA MET A 182 9.97 -12.48 -4.94
C MET A 182 10.82 -11.64 -5.89
N LEU A 183 10.24 -11.12 -6.96
CA LEU A 183 10.93 -10.21 -7.89
C LEU A 183 11.20 -8.83 -7.27
N ALA A 184 10.34 -8.37 -6.38
CA ALA A 184 10.48 -7.09 -5.68
C ALA A 184 11.43 -7.17 -4.47
N MET A 185 11.82 -8.38 -4.04
CA MET A 185 12.72 -8.57 -2.92
C MET A 185 14.17 -8.47 -3.36
N ASP A 186 14.98 -7.74 -2.58
CA ASP A 186 16.41 -7.81 -2.71
C ASP A 186 16.91 -9.22 -2.33
N THR A 187 17.71 -9.81 -3.20
CA THR A 187 18.35 -11.11 -2.95
C THR A 187 19.50 -11.00 -1.96
N ASP A 188 20.01 -9.80 -1.74
CA ASP A 188 21.07 -9.54 -0.77
C ASP A 188 20.48 -9.13 0.60
N PRO A 189 20.97 -9.71 1.71
CA PRO A 189 20.55 -9.29 3.05
C PRO A 189 20.87 -7.81 3.25
N ILE A 190 19.90 -7.05 3.80
CA ILE A 190 20.11 -5.64 4.15
C ILE A 190 21.30 -5.56 5.11
N VAL A 191 22.45 -5.12 4.61
CA VAL A 191 23.57 -4.76 5.43
C VAL A 191 23.13 -3.56 6.25
N GLN A 192 22.94 -3.73 7.56
CA GLN A 192 22.67 -2.61 8.45
C GLN A 192 23.71 -1.53 8.21
N PRO A 193 23.34 -0.25 8.02
CA PRO A 193 24.32 0.79 7.81
C PRO A 193 25.22 0.88 9.03
N SER A 194 26.45 0.40 8.90
CA SER A 194 27.51 0.84 9.75
C SER A 194 27.59 2.35 9.60
N ASN A 195 27.69 3.07 10.68
CA ASN A 195 27.65 4.52 10.89
C ASN A 195 28.66 5.31 10.03
N SER A 196 28.64 5.15 8.69
CA SER A 196 29.49 5.86 7.74
C SER A 196 28.61 6.51 6.67
N GLY A 197 28.57 7.85 6.68
CA GLY A 197 27.71 8.76 5.96
C GLY A 197 27.78 8.76 4.44
N HIS A 198 27.65 7.62 3.77
CA HIS A 198 27.73 7.52 2.30
C HIS A 198 26.47 7.03 1.61
N ARG A 199 25.31 6.95 2.27
CA ARG A 199 24.09 6.37 1.68
C ARG A 199 23.00 7.38 1.25
N ILE A 200 23.22 8.68 1.49
CA ILE A 200 22.27 9.72 1.08
C ILE A 200 22.27 9.95 -0.43
N GLU A 201 23.41 9.72 -1.11
CA GLU A 201 23.51 10.01 -2.55
C GLU A 201 22.78 9.01 -3.46
N ARG A 202 22.63 7.75 -3.07
CA ARG A 202 21.94 6.75 -3.92
C ARG A 202 20.42 6.87 -3.91
N ASP A 203 19.83 7.26 -2.78
CA ASP A 203 18.38 7.47 -2.71
C ASP A 203 17.94 8.75 -3.46
N MET A 204 18.79 9.77 -3.50
CA MET A 204 18.52 11.00 -4.27
C MET A 204 18.58 10.74 -5.78
N ASP A 205 19.47 9.88 -6.25
CA ASP A 205 19.55 9.52 -7.66
C ASP A 205 18.34 8.68 -8.12
N SER A 206 17.78 7.84 -7.26
CA SER A 206 16.54 7.11 -7.54
C SER A 206 15.34 8.05 -7.65
N VAL A 207 15.22 9.04 -6.76
CA VAL A 207 14.15 10.04 -6.80
C VAL A 207 14.29 10.94 -8.03
N LEU A 208 15.53 11.35 -8.40
CA LEU A 208 15.79 12.15 -9.60
C LEU A 208 15.56 11.37 -10.90
N THR A 209 15.79 10.07 -10.90
CA THR A 209 15.50 9.21 -12.07
C THR A 209 13.99 9.08 -12.29
N ILE A 210 13.19 8.98 -11.24
CA ILE A 210 11.72 8.96 -11.34
C ILE A 210 11.19 10.30 -11.85
N VAL A 211 11.71 11.42 -11.35
CA VAL A 211 11.28 12.76 -11.81
C VAL A 211 11.64 13.03 -13.27
N ASN A 212 12.78 12.51 -13.76
CA ASN A 212 13.22 12.69 -15.15
C ASN A 212 12.53 11.73 -16.16
N LEU A 213 11.79 10.73 -15.70
CA LEU A 213 11.00 9.84 -16.57
C LEU A 213 9.59 10.38 -16.86
N PHE A 214 9.18 11.47 -16.17
CA PHE A 214 7.85 12.08 -16.31
C PHE A 214 7.91 13.57 -16.75
N LEU A 215 9.07 14.08 -17.16
CA LEU A 215 9.27 15.33 -17.90
C LEU A 215 9.60 15.04 -19.37
#